data_0d8160719876005bed4bba778f02fd52
#
_entry.id   0d8160719876005bed4bba778f02fd52
#
_cell.length_a   1.000
_cell.length_b   1.000
_cell.length_c   1.000
_cell.angle_alpha   90.00
_cell.angle_beta   90.00
_cell.angle_gamma   90.00
#
_symmetry.space_group_name_H-M   'P 1'
#
loop_
_entity.id
_entity.type
_entity.pdbx_description
1 polymer ?
#
loop_
_entity_poly.entity_id
_entity_poly.type
_entity_poly.pdbx_seq_one_letter_code
_entity_poly.pdbx_strand_id
1 'polypeptide(L)'
;MLNVVVLMGRLVADPQLRQTTTGENVASFRVACDRGRRDANGQNQADFFDVVAWDRSAEFVCRYFQKGSMIAIDGRLQSRNYQDKSGNNRTAIEIVASNINFVTPKVPESRCWYGRADGVRSDSCSTG
;
A
#
# COMPACT_ATOMS: atom_id res chain seq x y z
N MET A 1 -12.88 -1.28 20.94
CA MET A 1 -13.28 -1.08 19.54
C MET A 1 -12.12 -1.39 18.63
N LEU A 2 -12.36 -2.14 17.59
CA LEU A 2 -11.30 -2.49 16.63
C LEU A 2 -11.50 -1.77 15.32
N ASN A 3 -10.44 -1.22 14.80
CA ASN A 3 -10.45 -0.59 13.48
C ASN A 3 -9.05 -0.79 12.92
N VAL A 4 -8.87 -1.88 12.19
CA VAL A 4 -7.55 -2.26 11.69
C VAL A 4 -7.67 -2.61 10.22
N VAL A 5 -6.75 -2.07 9.44
CA VAL A 5 -6.62 -2.39 8.03
C VAL A 5 -5.19 -2.82 7.78
N VAL A 6 -5.02 -3.93 7.11
CA VAL A 6 -3.71 -4.39 6.68
C VAL A 6 -3.83 -4.69 5.19
N LEU A 7 -3.01 -4.07 4.39
CA LEU A 7 -3.04 -4.33 2.97
C LEU A 7 -1.67 -4.18 2.34
N MET A 8 -1.51 -4.77 1.19
CA MET A 8 -0.29 -4.73 0.43
C MET A 8 -0.67 -4.51 -1.02
N GLY A 9 0.01 -3.62 -1.68
CA GLY A 9 -0.29 -3.32 -3.08
C GLY A 9 0.79 -2.46 -3.70
N ARG A 10 0.48 -1.89 -4.85
CA ARG A 10 1.43 -1.05 -5.57
C ARG A 10 0.91 0.37 -5.63
N LEU A 11 1.81 1.32 -5.54
CA LEU A 11 1.45 2.71 -5.70
C LEU A 11 1.12 2.98 -7.17
N VAL A 12 0.00 3.66 -7.41
CA VAL A 12 -0.40 4.00 -8.77
C VAL A 12 0.18 5.33 -9.22
N ALA A 13 0.75 6.09 -8.30
CA ALA A 13 1.39 7.37 -8.58
C ALA A 13 2.37 7.68 -7.48
N ASP A 14 3.23 8.64 -7.71
CA ASP A 14 4.19 9.06 -6.69
C ASP A 14 3.45 9.67 -5.50
N PRO A 15 3.89 9.38 -4.28
CA PRO A 15 3.28 10.01 -3.11
C PRO A 15 3.49 11.53 -3.12
N GLN A 16 2.49 12.25 -2.67
CA GLN A 16 2.56 13.70 -2.62
C GLN A 16 2.67 14.14 -1.17
N LEU A 17 3.70 14.89 -0.87
CA LEU A 17 3.92 15.42 0.46
C LEU A 17 3.37 16.83 0.55
N ARG A 18 2.60 17.08 1.59
CA ARG A 18 2.07 18.42 1.86
C ARG A 18 2.24 18.73 3.34
N GLN A 19 2.18 20.00 3.67
CA GLN A 19 2.16 20.42 5.05
C GLN A 19 0.79 20.97 5.37
N THR A 20 0.30 20.66 6.55
CA THR A 20 -0.95 21.23 7.01
C THR A 20 -0.70 22.65 7.52
N THR A 21 -1.78 23.36 7.83
CA THR A 21 -1.66 24.70 8.36
C THR A 21 -0.95 24.73 9.71
N THR A 22 -0.95 23.59 10.41
CA THR A 22 -0.26 23.48 11.69
C THR A 22 1.20 23.07 11.53
N GLY A 23 1.63 22.83 10.29
CA GLY A 23 3.04 22.47 10.05
C GLY A 23 3.34 20.99 10.03
N GLU A 24 2.33 20.15 10.12
CA GLU A 24 2.54 18.72 10.09
C GLU A 24 2.67 18.21 8.67
N ASN A 25 3.51 17.23 8.46
CA ASN A 25 3.69 16.62 7.15
C ASN A 25 2.62 15.56 6.90
N VAL A 26 2.04 15.61 5.71
CA VAL A 26 1.02 14.64 5.31
C VAL A 26 1.35 14.17 3.91
N ALA A 27 1.37 12.87 3.70
CA ALA A 27 1.55 12.30 2.38
C ALA A 27 0.29 11.59 1.97
N SER A 28 -0.14 11.80 0.73
CA SER A 28 -1.30 11.14 0.17
C SER A 28 -0.86 10.30 -1.01
N PHE A 29 -1.37 9.10 -1.10
CA PHE A 29 -1.09 8.24 -2.24
C PHE A 29 -2.19 7.22 -2.40
N ARG A 30 -2.23 6.60 -3.56
CA ARG A 30 -3.24 5.59 -3.86
C ARG A 30 -2.55 4.27 -4.13
N VAL A 31 -3.12 3.21 -3.58
CA VAL A 31 -2.57 1.88 -3.69
C VAL A 31 -3.55 0.99 -4.43
N ALA A 32 -3.05 0.23 -5.38
CA ALA A 32 -3.83 -0.76 -6.10
C ALA A 32 -3.58 -2.13 -5.51
N CYS A 33 -4.64 -2.77 -5.05
CA CYS A 33 -4.59 -4.10 -4.48
C CYS A 33 -5.27 -5.07 -5.42
N ASP A 34 -4.54 -6.11 -5.80
CA ASP A 34 -5.05 -7.10 -6.72
C ASP A 34 -6.05 -8.00 -5.99
N ARG A 35 -7.20 -8.21 -6.58
CA ARG A 35 -8.20 -9.10 -5.99
C ARG A 35 -7.85 -10.56 -6.17
N GLY A 36 -6.90 -10.86 -7.04
CA GLY A 36 -6.56 -12.24 -7.30
C GLY A 36 -7.55 -12.95 -8.20
N ARG A 37 -8.43 -12.22 -8.83
CA ARG A 37 -9.42 -12.77 -9.73
C ARG A 37 -9.42 -12.05 -11.04
N ARG A 38 -9.87 -12.72 -12.08
CA ARG A 38 -10.05 -12.11 -13.38
C ARG A 38 -11.54 -11.93 -13.64
N ASP A 39 -11.88 -10.89 -14.36
CA ASP A 39 -13.25 -10.65 -14.72
C ASP A 39 -13.64 -11.55 -15.90
N ALA A 40 -14.85 -11.36 -16.39
CA ALA A 40 -15.35 -12.18 -17.49
C ALA A 40 -14.54 -12.02 -18.78
N ASN A 41 -13.83 -10.92 -18.90
CA ASN A 41 -13.01 -10.66 -20.08
C ASN A 41 -11.56 -11.12 -19.89
N GLY A 42 -11.26 -11.78 -18.77
CA GLY A 42 -9.93 -12.26 -18.51
C GLY A 42 -8.97 -11.24 -17.95
N GLN A 43 -9.45 -10.07 -17.60
CA GLN A 43 -8.59 -9.02 -17.06
C GLN A 43 -8.54 -9.11 -15.55
N ASN A 44 -7.38 -8.77 -15.00
CA ASN A 44 -7.22 -8.74 -13.56
C ASN A 44 -8.00 -7.59 -12.98
N GLN A 45 -8.66 -7.85 -11.86
CA GLN A 45 -9.38 -6.82 -11.15
C GLN A 45 -8.54 -6.35 -9.97
N ALA A 46 -8.59 -5.06 -9.73
CA ALA A 46 -7.87 -4.46 -8.62
C ALA A 46 -8.77 -3.46 -7.91
N ASP A 47 -8.53 -3.33 -6.63
CA ASP A 47 -9.20 -2.31 -5.83
C ASP A 47 -8.21 -1.20 -5.56
N PHE A 48 -8.70 0.04 -5.58
CA PHE A 48 -7.86 1.19 -5.33
C PHE A 48 -8.27 1.83 -4.02
N PHE A 49 -7.29 2.12 -3.18
CA PHE A 49 -7.52 2.72 -1.88
C PHE A 49 -6.69 3.96 -1.71
N ASP A 50 -7.30 5.00 -1.17
CA ASP A 50 -6.58 6.21 -0.84
C ASP A 50 -5.96 6.06 0.54
N VAL A 51 -4.71 6.38 0.66
CA VAL A 51 -3.96 6.23 1.91
C VAL A 51 -3.34 7.56 2.26
N VAL A 52 -3.39 7.86 3.56
CA VAL A 52 -2.82 9.08 4.10
C VAL A 52 -1.81 8.69 5.16
N ALA A 53 -0.63 9.27 5.09
CA ALA A 53 0.40 9.04 6.09
C ALA A 53 0.78 10.37 6.72
N TRP A 54 1.09 10.35 8.01
CA TRP A 54 1.39 11.55 8.77
C TRP A 54 2.81 11.52 9.32
N ASP A 55 3.41 12.70 9.42
CA ASP A 55 4.72 12.90 10.07
C ASP A 55 5.81 11.99 9.53
N ARG A 56 6.37 11.14 10.35
CA ARG A 56 7.46 10.27 9.93
C ARG A 56 7.05 9.33 8.82
N SER A 57 5.83 8.81 8.86
CA SER A 57 5.36 7.93 7.82
C SER A 57 5.23 8.66 6.51
N ALA A 58 4.85 9.94 6.55
CA ALA A 58 4.75 10.75 5.35
C ALA A 58 6.13 10.94 4.72
N GLU A 59 7.11 11.27 5.53
CA GLU A 59 8.46 11.45 5.02
C GLU A 59 9.04 10.14 4.51
N PHE A 60 8.78 9.06 5.22
CA PHE A 60 9.28 7.74 4.85
C PHE A 60 8.73 7.33 3.48
N VAL A 61 7.43 7.46 3.27
CA VAL A 61 6.84 7.02 2.03
C VAL A 61 7.31 7.89 0.86
N CYS A 62 7.44 9.19 1.07
CA CYS A 62 7.88 10.08 0.00
C CYS A 62 9.35 9.87 -0.34
N ARG A 63 10.14 9.44 0.64
CA ARG A 63 11.56 9.23 0.40
C ARG A 63 11.88 7.91 -0.28
N TYR A 64 11.17 6.85 0.09
CA TYR A 64 11.54 5.52 -0.34
C TYR A 64 10.59 4.85 -1.32
N PHE A 65 9.42 5.41 -1.55
CA PHE A 65 8.44 4.80 -2.43
C PHE A 65 8.11 5.70 -3.59
N GLN A 66 7.78 5.10 -4.71
CA GLN A 66 7.44 5.85 -5.91
C GLN A 66 6.39 5.06 -6.68
N LYS A 67 5.92 5.60 -7.79
CA LYS A 67 4.94 4.92 -8.62
C LYS A 67 5.44 3.53 -8.97
N GLY A 68 4.59 2.54 -8.76
CA GLY A 68 4.94 1.15 -9.05
C GLY A 68 5.59 0.40 -7.92
N SER A 69 5.97 1.07 -6.83
CA SER A 69 6.57 0.39 -5.70
C SER A 69 5.56 -0.44 -4.95
N MET A 70 6.00 -1.58 -4.45
CA MET A 70 5.16 -2.40 -3.58
C MET A 70 5.27 -1.87 -2.16
N ILE A 71 4.15 -1.81 -1.48
CA ILE A 71 4.10 -1.26 -0.14
C ILE A 71 3.17 -2.11 0.71
N ALA A 72 3.54 -2.31 1.95
CA ALA A 72 2.71 -2.98 2.94
C ALA A 72 2.36 -1.97 4.02
N ILE A 73 1.08 -1.83 4.29
CA ILE A 73 0.58 -0.80 5.17
C ILE A 73 -0.30 -1.43 6.22
N ASP A 74 -0.17 -1.00 7.46
CA ASP A 74 -1.20 -1.28 8.43
C ASP A 74 -1.66 0.04 9.04
N GLY A 75 -2.92 0.11 9.38
CA GLY A 75 -3.48 1.32 9.91
C GLY A 75 -4.95 1.15 10.22
N ARG A 76 -5.70 2.21 10.02
CA ARG A 76 -7.13 2.20 10.32
C ARG A 76 -7.89 2.89 9.21
N LEU A 77 -9.18 2.61 9.13
CA LEU A 77 -10.06 3.31 8.20
C LEU A 77 -10.59 4.57 8.86
N GLN A 78 -10.70 5.59 8.05
CA GLN A 78 -11.27 6.85 8.52
C GLN A 78 -12.15 7.41 7.43
N SER A 79 -13.29 7.93 7.79
CA SER A 79 -14.17 8.57 6.82
C SER A 79 -13.96 10.08 6.90
N ARG A 80 -14.11 10.73 5.77
CA ARG A 80 -13.98 12.17 5.69
C ARG A 80 -15.14 12.70 4.87
N ASN A 81 -15.84 13.68 5.42
CA ASN A 81 -16.93 14.31 4.71
C ASN A 81 -16.41 15.51 3.95
N TYR A 82 -16.88 15.66 2.72
CA TYR A 82 -16.49 16.80 1.90
C TYR A 82 -17.64 17.16 0.97
N GLN A 83 -17.56 18.35 0.39
CA GLN A 83 -18.54 18.78 -0.59
C GLN A 83 -17.89 18.72 -1.96
N ASP A 84 -18.60 18.18 -2.93
CA ASP A 84 -18.10 18.15 -4.29
C ASP A 84 -18.38 19.49 -4.95
N LYS A 85 -17.99 19.59 -6.23
CA LYS A 85 -18.15 20.86 -6.93
C LYS A 85 -19.60 21.25 -7.13
N SER A 86 -20.50 20.28 -7.06
CA SER A 86 -21.92 20.55 -7.19
C SER A 86 -22.58 20.93 -5.87
N GLY A 87 -21.80 20.94 -4.79
CA GLY A 87 -22.34 21.27 -3.48
C GLY A 87 -22.95 20.10 -2.73
N ASN A 88 -22.87 18.91 -3.27
CA ASN A 88 -23.39 17.73 -2.59
C ASN A 88 -22.43 17.24 -1.53
N ASN A 89 -22.97 16.82 -0.41
CA ASN A 89 -22.15 16.23 0.65
C ASN A 89 -21.76 14.82 0.26
N ARG A 90 -20.48 14.52 0.36
CA ARG A 90 -19.94 13.21 0.04
C ARG A 90 -19.05 12.73 1.16
N THR A 91 -18.92 11.42 1.23
CA THR A 91 -18.07 10.80 2.23
C THR A 91 -16.97 10.01 1.51
N ALA A 92 -15.74 10.27 1.84
CA ALA A 92 -14.62 9.52 1.33
C ALA A 92 -14.06 8.66 2.45
N ILE A 93 -13.67 7.43 2.12
CA ILE A 93 -13.05 6.54 3.09
C ILE A 93 -11.57 6.46 2.76
N GLU A 94 -10.75 6.73 3.75
CA GLU A 94 -9.32 6.75 3.59
C GLU A 94 -8.68 5.81 4.61
N ILE A 95 -7.49 5.35 4.30
CA ILE A 95 -6.72 4.55 5.24
C ILE A 95 -5.66 5.45 5.83
N VAL A 96 -5.64 5.56 7.14
CA VAL A 96 -4.60 6.30 7.83
C VAL A 96 -3.53 5.30 8.21
N ALA A 97 -2.37 5.40 7.55
CA ALA A 97 -1.30 4.45 7.75
C ALA A 97 -0.62 4.67 9.09
N SER A 98 -0.53 3.64 9.88
CA SER A 98 0.20 3.68 11.13
C SER A 98 1.63 3.19 10.92
N ASN A 99 1.78 2.13 10.16
CA ASN A 99 3.09 1.59 9.85
C ASN A 99 3.18 1.31 8.35
N ILE A 100 4.33 1.59 7.77
CA ILE A 100 4.58 1.36 6.37
C ILE A 100 5.85 0.53 6.26
N ASN A 101 5.77 -0.56 5.52
CA ASN A 101 6.89 -1.47 5.38
C ASN A 101 7.24 -1.70 3.94
N PHE A 102 8.49 -2.02 3.69
CA PHE A 102 8.91 -2.40 2.36
C PHE A 102 8.46 -3.80 2.04
N VAL A 103 8.06 -4.00 0.79
CA VAL A 103 7.83 -5.33 0.27
C VAL A 103 8.85 -5.50 -0.84
N THR A 104 9.81 -6.37 -0.63
CA THR A 104 10.86 -6.58 -1.60
C THR A 104 10.57 -7.84 -2.36
N PRO A 105 10.34 -7.76 -3.66
CA PRO A 105 10.02 -8.95 -4.42
C PRO A 105 11.27 -9.72 -4.72
N LYS A 106 11.86 -10.34 -3.77
CA LYS A 106 13.04 -11.09 -3.97
C LYS A 106 12.70 -12.43 -4.50
N VAL A 107 12.36 -12.46 -5.72
CA VAL A 107 11.93 -13.68 -6.33
C VAL A 107 12.85 -14.84 -6.13
N PRO A 108 14.15 -14.68 -6.31
CA PRO A 108 15.03 -15.84 -6.10
C PRO A 108 14.93 -16.38 -4.70
N GLU A 109 14.83 -15.51 -3.75
CA GLU A 109 14.73 -15.97 -2.39
C GLU A 109 13.41 -16.62 -2.13
N SER A 110 12.37 -16.11 -2.72
CA SER A 110 11.09 -16.74 -2.57
C SER A 110 11.10 -18.13 -3.13
N ARG A 111 11.74 -18.31 -4.24
CA ARG A 111 11.83 -19.63 -4.77
C ARG A 111 12.61 -20.55 -3.89
N CYS A 112 13.60 -20.03 -3.25
CA CYS A 112 14.36 -20.85 -2.34
C CYS A 112 13.48 -21.32 -1.23
N TRP A 113 12.61 -20.47 -0.74
CA TRP A 113 11.74 -20.89 0.26
C TRP A 113 10.94 -22.06 -0.16
N TYR A 114 10.33 -22.02 -1.31
CA TYR A 114 9.55 -23.12 -1.73
C TYR A 114 10.32 -24.33 -2.04
N GLY A 115 11.42 -24.13 -2.65
CA GLY A 115 12.24 -25.24 -2.95
C GLY A 115 12.54 -26.01 -1.76
N ARG A 116 12.67 -25.32 -0.66
CA ARG A 116 13.03 -25.98 0.39
C ARG A 116 11.98 -26.64 1.04
N ALA A 117 10.84 -26.32 0.74
CA ALA A 117 9.81 -27.04 1.33
C ALA A 117 10.01 -28.52 1.21
N ASP A 118 10.66 -28.95 0.18
CA ASP A 118 10.94 -30.31 0.12
C ASP A 118 12.19 -30.62 0.77
N GLY A 119 12.75 -29.73 1.35
CA GLY A 119 13.76 -30.03 2.24
C GLY A 119 15.06 -30.03 1.75
N VAL A 120 15.37 -30.10 0.64
CA VAL A 120 16.62 -30.22 0.31
C VAL A 120 17.24 -29.20 -0.19
N ARG A 121 16.69 -28.49 -0.63
CA ARG A 121 17.24 -27.67 -1.34
C ARG A 121 17.62 -26.48 -0.78
N SER A 122 17.67 -26.26 0.38
CA SER A 122 18.15 -25.05 0.93
C SER A 122 19.53 -24.72 0.48
N ASP A 123 20.33 -25.69 0.26
CA ASP A 123 21.64 -25.33 -0.18
C ASP A 123 21.65 -24.78 -1.57
N SER A 124 20.82 -25.23 -2.44
CA SER A 124 20.83 -24.63 -3.74
C SER A 124 20.28 -23.23 -3.64
N CYS A 125 19.44 -22.95 -2.70
CA CYS A 125 19.00 -21.63 -2.53
C CYS A 125 20.13 -20.75 -2.06
N SER A 126 20.96 -21.24 -1.21
CA SER A 126 22.00 -20.42 -0.70
C SER A 126 22.98 -20.05 -1.77
N THR A 127 23.17 -20.87 -2.73
CA THR A 127 24.06 -20.49 -3.78
C THR A 127 23.41 -19.55 -4.74
N GLY A 128 22.13 -19.56 -4.80
CA GLY A 128 21.40 -18.74 -5.76
C GLY A 128 21.40 -17.27 -5.45
#